data_8983ba65cb17d7f1e3a82550ddceac23
#
_entry.id   8983ba65cb17d7f1e3a82550ddceac23
#
_cell.length_a   1.000
_cell.length_b   1.000
_cell.length_c   1.000
_cell.angle_alpha   90.00
_cell.angle_beta   90.00
_cell.angle_gamma   90.00
#
_symmetry.space_group_name_H-M   'P 1'
#
loop_
_entity.id
_entity.type
_entity.pdbx_description
1 polymer ?
#
loop_
_entity_poly.entity_id
_entity_poly.type
_entity_poly.pdbx_seq_one_letter_code
_entity_poly.pdbx_strand_id
1 'polypeptide(L)'
;VFARARRFFLLRVVYPRFAAQLFPRRSIPLRSFGQRFAAPTLVASGTWDGRVRLLTNEPFPICPPVDWKANPKGHALWSFRLHEWEWAYPLVREALADDDALKELAALLRDYNDTVAIGDRIAYEPYPLSRRLVVWSIALHVLFERQFDALGLNRLAMEIDRGARLLAETIEHDLDNNHVIANAKGLAFAGSTLAQPYARQGYDLMWEQLRAQVRTDGVHVENSMSYHFQVWRDAIETCLLAREFNVAVPSDIPPRLVCMGNFLAALRYPDGTFPLLNDSVNEGFEMFDLLRAALCELTDEKISLINSLLRVFQDSGYATLQQGDTHVLFDAGALGPVYCPGHGHADTLSFELWTQGGARILDPGVYQYEAGAWRDYFRGTAAHNTLQVDDLDSSEVGGSFRVGRMANGQLHVSGDGNSVCGEHDGYARLKNPIWHSRTLALPNEHTLHITDEIRGTGVHDYALHFHLAPESCVDIQGDKARIQFKDGVVLSLEIPGAPALLNAQDGWVSPTWYTKISAPIIELRWRGEPPFVIRSSIQVEMETANLRE
;
A
#
# COMPACT_ATOMS: atom_id res chain seq x y z
N VAL A 1 11.79 8.62 21.20
CA VAL A 1 12.67 9.81 21.05
C VAL A 1 14.13 9.40 21.02
N PHE A 2 14.63 8.60 22.00
CA PHE A 2 16.04 8.20 22.06
C PHE A 2 16.48 7.32 20.88
N ALA A 3 15.70 6.32 20.48
CA ALA A 3 15.99 5.47 19.34
C ALA A 3 16.11 6.29 18.05
N ARG A 4 15.18 7.20 17.80
CA ARG A 4 15.18 8.11 16.65
C ARG A 4 16.41 9.03 16.66
N ALA A 5 16.75 9.62 17.80
CA ALA A 5 17.93 10.47 17.93
C ALA A 5 19.23 9.68 17.70
N ARG A 6 19.35 8.45 18.26
CA ARG A 6 20.47 7.54 18.03
C ARG A 6 20.61 7.20 16.55
N ARG A 7 19.53 6.74 15.90
CA ARG A 7 19.52 6.39 14.48
C ARG A 7 19.88 7.59 13.61
N PHE A 8 19.26 8.75 13.85
CA PHE A 8 19.59 10.00 13.13
C PHE A 8 21.08 10.34 13.26
N PHE A 9 21.64 10.30 14.47
CA PHE A 9 23.05 10.58 14.69
C PHE A 9 23.96 9.59 13.97
N LEU A 10 23.67 8.30 14.04
CA LEU A 10 24.43 7.25 13.36
C LEU A 10 24.40 7.45 11.84
N LEU A 11 23.21 7.58 11.24
CA LEU A 11 23.05 7.67 9.79
C LEU A 11 23.51 9.01 9.21
N ARG A 12 23.40 10.11 9.96
CA ARG A 12 23.71 11.45 9.42
C ARG A 12 25.09 11.99 9.80
N VAL A 13 25.68 11.48 10.87
CA VAL A 13 26.95 12.00 11.41
C VAL A 13 28.05 10.96 11.41
N VAL A 14 27.77 9.77 11.96
CA VAL A 14 28.83 8.75 12.20
C VAL A 14 29.11 7.96 10.92
N TYR A 15 28.12 7.34 10.33
CA TYR A 15 28.32 6.43 9.20
C TYR A 15 28.83 7.11 7.93
N PRO A 16 28.36 8.29 7.51
CA PRO A 16 28.93 8.95 6.35
C PRO A 16 30.44 9.22 6.44
N ARG A 17 30.96 9.28 7.70
CA ARG A 17 32.40 9.56 7.93
C ARG A 17 33.22 8.32 8.27
N PHE A 18 32.64 7.38 9.01
CA PHE A 18 33.37 6.29 9.65
C PHE A 18 32.86 4.88 9.29
N ALA A 19 31.80 4.76 8.49
CA ALA A 19 31.19 3.45 8.22
C ALA A 19 32.20 2.42 7.64
N ALA A 20 33.11 2.86 6.79
CA ALA A 20 34.15 2.00 6.21
C ALA A 20 35.06 1.38 7.32
N GLN A 21 35.31 2.12 8.39
CA GLN A 21 36.14 1.68 9.53
C GLN A 21 35.34 0.84 10.53
N LEU A 22 34.07 1.23 10.78
CA LEU A 22 33.19 0.53 11.73
C LEU A 22 32.69 -0.80 11.16
N PHE A 23 32.47 -0.87 9.85
CA PHE A 23 32.03 -2.08 9.16
C PHE A 23 33.06 -2.48 8.09
N PRO A 24 34.26 -2.94 8.48
CA PRO A 24 35.26 -3.40 7.54
C PRO A 24 34.80 -4.64 6.78
N ARG A 25 35.27 -4.78 5.54
CA ARG A 25 35.11 -6.02 4.78
C ARG A 25 35.83 -7.16 5.52
N ARG A 26 35.17 -8.31 5.65
CA ARG A 26 35.76 -9.52 6.19
C ARG A 26 35.51 -10.67 5.23
N SER A 27 36.44 -11.59 5.11
CA SER A 27 36.27 -12.81 4.32
C SER A 27 35.16 -13.66 4.94
N ILE A 28 34.20 -14.09 4.10
CA ILE A 28 33.12 -14.98 4.49
C ILE A 28 33.25 -16.23 3.66
N PRO A 29 33.43 -17.41 4.28
CA PRO A 29 33.43 -18.65 3.54
C PRO A 29 32.05 -18.87 2.91
N LEU A 30 32.00 -18.94 1.59
CA LEU A 30 30.80 -19.32 0.86
C LEU A 30 30.48 -20.77 1.19
N ARG A 31 29.30 -21.04 1.69
CA ARG A 31 28.79 -22.39 1.89
C ARG A 31 28.01 -22.82 0.65
N SER A 32 27.95 -24.12 0.40
CA SER A 32 27.02 -24.69 -0.56
C SER A 32 25.61 -24.31 -0.19
N PHE A 33 24.93 -23.60 -1.06
CA PHE A 33 23.49 -23.38 -0.99
C PHE A 33 22.83 -24.66 -1.52
N GLY A 34 22.25 -25.46 -0.63
CA GLY A 34 21.90 -26.84 -0.95
C GLY A 34 20.65 -27.05 -1.81
N GLN A 35 19.83 -26.02 -2.07
CA GLN A 35 18.57 -26.17 -2.78
C GLN A 35 18.18 -24.89 -3.52
N ARG A 36 17.26 -25.01 -4.50
CA ARG A 36 16.77 -23.90 -5.31
C ARG A 36 15.79 -23.05 -4.48
N PHE A 37 16.20 -21.84 -4.15
CA PHE A 37 15.30 -20.84 -3.59
C PHE A 37 14.77 -19.94 -4.71
N ALA A 38 13.48 -20.01 -4.96
CA ALA A 38 12.78 -19.10 -5.88
C ALA A 38 11.76 -18.28 -5.09
N ALA A 39 12.06 -17.02 -4.81
CA ALA A 39 11.08 -16.11 -4.25
C ALA A 39 9.92 -15.88 -5.24
N PRO A 40 8.66 -15.81 -4.78
CA PRO A 40 7.53 -15.50 -5.64
C PRO A 40 7.73 -14.22 -6.47
N THR A 41 8.35 -13.19 -5.89
CA THR A 41 8.68 -11.95 -6.59
C THR A 41 9.59 -12.19 -7.79
N LEU A 42 10.58 -13.08 -7.68
CA LEU A 42 11.46 -13.43 -8.79
C LEU A 42 10.68 -14.13 -9.91
N VAL A 43 9.76 -15.01 -9.56
CA VAL A 43 8.91 -15.72 -10.53
C VAL A 43 7.96 -14.77 -11.26
N ALA A 44 7.37 -13.80 -10.56
CA ALA A 44 6.42 -12.85 -11.11
C ALA A 44 7.06 -11.70 -11.89
N SER A 45 8.39 -11.48 -11.75
CA SER A 45 9.07 -10.36 -12.39
C SER A 45 8.92 -10.40 -13.92
N GLY A 46 8.77 -9.22 -14.54
CA GLY A 46 8.68 -9.05 -16.00
C GLY A 46 9.97 -9.44 -16.75
N THR A 47 10.08 -9.07 -18.01
CA THR A 47 11.31 -9.26 -18.80
C THR A 47 12.29 -8.10 -18.61
N TRP A 48 13.59 -8.39 -18.66
CA TRP A 48 14.65 -7.38 -18.63
C TRP A 48 14.88 -6.75 -20.01
N ASP A 49 14.91 -5.42 -20.05
CA ASP A 49 15.16 -4.65 -21.29
C ASP A 49 16.33 -3.64 -21.15
N GLY A 50 17.15 -3.75 -20.11
CA GLY A 50 18.26 -2.82 -19.83
C GLY A 50 17.80 -1.48 -19.28
N ARG A 51 16.55 -1.36 -18.83
CA ARG A 51 15.95 -0.11 -18.37
C ARG A 51 15.14 -0.33 -17.09
N VAL A 52 15.09 0.72 -16.28
CA VAL A 52 14.26 0.73 -15.06
C VAL A 52 13.11 1.73 -15.18
N ARG A 53 11.96 1.38 -14.60
CA ARG A 53 10.76 2.22 -14.49
C ARG A 53 10.41 2.28 -13.01
N LEU A 54 10.91 3.32 -12.32
CA LEU A 54 10.87 3.33 -10.86
C LEU A 54 9.59 3.94 -10.27
N LEU A 55 9.05 5.00 -10.87
CA LEU A 55 7.86 5.71 -10.39
C LEU A 55 6.95 6.16 -11.52
N THR A 56 7.49 6.29 -12.70
CA THR A 56 6.77 6.70 -13.90
C THR A 56 7.01 5.66 -14.98
N ASN A 57 6.15 5.63 -15.98
CA ASN A 57 6.36 4.74 -17.14
C ASN A 57 7.55 5.14 -18.02
N GLU A 58 8.26 6.24 -17.69
CA GLU A 58 9.45 6.68 -18.42
C GLU A 58 10.63 5.76 -18.10
N PRO A 59 11.18 5.05 -19.09
CA PRO A 59 12.29 4.13 -18.88
C PRO A 59 13.60 4.92 -18.69
N PHE A 60 14.35 4.57 -17.64
CA PHE A 60 15.69 5.07 -17.38
C PHE A 60 16.71 3.97 -17.70
N PRO A 61 17.70 4.23 -18.60
CA PRO A 61 18.71 3.21 -18.95
C PRO A 61 19.61 2.91 -17.74
N ILE A 62 19.85 1.63 -17.50
CA ILE A 62 20.77 1.16 -16.47
C ILE A 62 21.86 0.33 -17.14
N CYS A 63 23.04 0.94 -17.34
CA CYS A 63 24.19 0.32 -17.97
C CYS A 63 25.46 0.90 -17.34
N PRO A 64 26.42 0.06 -16.91
CA PRO A 64 27.68 0.55 -16.35
C PRO A 64 28.51 1.41 -17.34
N PRO A 65 29.09 2.53 -16.90
CA PRO A 65 29.03 3.09 -15.54
C PRO A 65 27.68 3.76 -15.27
N VAL A 66 27.03 3.40 -14.16
CA VAL A 66 25.71 3.93 -13.77
C VAL A 66 25.88 5.19 -12.91
N ASP A 67 25.10 6.22 -13.20
CA ASP A 67 24.96 7.35 -12.28
C ASP A 67 23.99 6.99 -11.14
N TRP A 68 24.52 6.39 -10.08
CA TRP A 68 23.75 6.00 -8.89
C TRP A 68 23.22 7.19 -8.06
N LYS A 69 23.55 8.42 -8.46
CA LYS A 69 22.98 9.65 -7.88
C LYS A 69 21.91 10.27 -8.78
N ALA A 70 21.64 9.64 -9.93
CA ALA A 70 20.60 10.12 -10.82
C ALA A 70 19.28 10.31 -10.07
N ASN A 71 18.62 11.39 -10.37
CA ASN A 71 17.26 11.68 -9.94
C ASN A 71 16.64 12.66 -10.96
N PRO A 72 16.22 12.18 -12.13
CA PRO A 72 15.92 13.02 -13.28
C PRO A 72 14.74 13.97 -13.06
N LYS A 73 13.87 13.66 -12.10
CA LYS A 73 12.68 14.48 -11.79
C LYS A 73 12.74 15.16 -10.42
N GLY A 74 13.80 14.91 -9.63
CA GLY A 74 13.94 15.48 -8.29
C GLY A 74 13.05 14.82 -7.22
N HIS A 75 12.46 13.67 -7.51
CA HIS A 75 11.60 12.95 -6.56
C HIS A 75 12.41 12.13 -5.57
N ALA A 76 12.21 12.36 -4.27
CA ALA A 76 12.95 11.64 -3.23
C ALA A 76 12.74 10.12 -3.32
N LEU A 77 11.50 9.67 -3.53
CA LEU A 77 11.15 8.26 -3.67
C LEU A 77 11.86 7.58 -4.84
N TRP A 78 12.14 8.31 -5.94
CA TRP A 78 12.87 7.78 -7.09
C TRP A 78 14.28 7.29 -6.70
N SER A 79 14.99 8.12 -5.91
CA SER A 79 16.32 7.75 -5.43
C SER A 79 16.28 6.54 -4.47
N PHE A 80 15.26 6.44 -3.62
CA PHE A 80 15.06 5.26 -2.77
C PHE A 80 14.88 4.01 -3.63
N ARG A 81 13.95 4.03 -4.60
CA ARG A 81 13.66 2.92 -5.50
C ARG A 81 14.90 2.47 -6.29
N LEU A 82 15.75 3.40 -6.74
CA LEU A 82 17.00 3.07 -7.42
C LEU A 82 17.92 2.22 -6.53
N HIS A 83 18.02 2.56 -5.25
CA HIS A 83 18.89 1.87 -4.29
C HIS A 83 18.28 0.64 -3.63
N GLU A 84 16.98 0.39 -3.78
CA GLU A 84 16.29 -0.84 -3.34
C GLU A 84 16.69 -2.06 -4.19
N TRP A 85 17.02 -1.87 -5.45
CA TRP A 85 17.37 -2.93 -6.41
C TRP A 85 16.20 -3.87 -6.78
N GLU A 86 14.99 -3.69 -6.33
CA GLU A 86 13.85 -4.55 -6.70
C GLU A 86 13.57 -4.53 -8.21
N TRP A 87 13.91 -3.46 -8.90
CA TRP A 87 13.88 -3.38 -10.35
C TRP A 87 14.78 -4.41 -11.07
N ALA A 88 15.76 -4.99 -10.39
CA ALA A 88 16.67 -5.99 -10.94
C ALA A 88 16.12 -7.42 -10.91
N TYR A 89 14.94 -7.68 -10.30
CA TYR A 89 14.38 -9.03 -10.28
C TYR A 89 14.25 -9.70 -11.65
N PRO A 90 13.81 -9.01 -12.74
CA PRO A 90 13.80 -9.61 -14.07
C PRO A 90 15.19 -10.09 -14.52
N LEU A 91 16.22 -9.23 -14.36
CA LEU A 91 17.59 -9.56 -14.70
C LEU A 91 18.13 -10.74 -13.87
N VAL A 92 17.86 -10.75 -12.56
CA VAL A 92 18.26 -11.85 -11.65
C VAL A 92 17.61 -13.17 -12.09
N ARG A 93 16.35 -13.15 -12.52
CA ARG A 93 15.65 -14.32 -13.03
C ARG A 93 16.24 -14.79 -14.36
N GLU A 94 16.47 -13.89 -15.31
CA GLU A 94 17.03 -14.23 -16.61
C GLU A 94 18.46 -14.79 -16.48
N ALA A 95 19.25 -14.27 -15.55
CA ALA A 95 20.59 -14.77 -15.24
C ALA A 95 20.62 -16.24 -14.75
N LEU A 96 19.49 -16.83 -14.38
CA LEU A 96 19.41 -18.27 -14.09
C LEU A 96 19.70 -19.16 -15.30
N ALA A 97 19.43 -18.70 -16.51
CA ALA A 97 19.54 -19.49 -17.74
C ALA A 97 20.39 -18.83 -18.84
N ASP A 98 20.52 -17.51 -18.82
CA ASP A 98 21.19 -16.72 -19.85
C ASP A 98 22.55 -16.18 -19.38
N ASP A 99 23.61 -16.41 -20.18
CA ASP A 99 24.97 -16.01 -19.82
C ASP A 99 25.22 -14.52 -20.00
N ASP A 100 24.51 -13.84 -20.89
CA ASP A 100 24.69 -12.41 -21.10
C ASP A 100 23.96 -11.64 -19.99
N ALA A 101 22.76 -12.05 -19.58
CA ALA A 101 22.10 -11.55 -18.39
C ALA A 101 22.94 -11.77 -17.12
N LEU A 102 23.61 -12.91 -17.01
CA LEU A 102 24.51 -13.21 -15.89
C LEU A 102 25.70 -12.24 -15.83
N LYS A 103 26.34 -11.96 -17.00
CA LYS A 103 27.43 -11.00 -17.10
C LYS A 103 26.99 -9.57 -16.79
N GLU A 104 25.82 -9.19 -17.29
CA GLU A 104 25.23 -7.87 -17.03
C GLU A 104 24.93 -7.68 -15.55
N LEU A 105 24.27 -8.65 -14.88
CA LEU A 105 24.03 -8.65 -13.45
C LEU A 105 25.33 -8.47 -12.66
N ALA A 106 26.36 -9.25 -13.00
CA ALA A 106 27.65 -9.17 -12.34
C ALA A 106 28.35 -7.82 -12.57
N ALA A 107 28.21 -7.23 -13.76
CA ALA A 107 28.76 -5.91 -14.07
C ALA A 107 28.07 -4.80 -13.27
N LEU A 108 26.74 -4.82 -13.17
CA LEU A 108 25.96 -3.87 -12.37
C LEU A 108 26.28 -3.97 -10.87
N LEU A 109 26.36 -5.18 -10.32
CA LEU A 109 26.75 -5.41 -8.92
C LEU A 109 28.16 -4.88 -8.64
N ARG A 110 29.10 -5.07 -9.56
CA ARG A 110 30.46 -4.57 -9.44
C ARG A 110 30.48 -3.04 -9.49
N ASP A 111 29.82 -2.45 -10.48
CA ASP A 111 29.75 -0.99 -10.67
C ASP A 111 29.17 -0.30 -9.43
N TYR A 112 28.08 -0.84 -8.86
CA TYR A 112 27.49 -0.33 -7.62
C TYR A 112 28.48 -0.39 -6.46
N ASN A 113 29.13 -1.54 -6.24
CA ASN A 113 30.05 -1.76 -5.14
C ASN A 113 31.37 -0.96 -5.27
N ASP A 114 31.73 -0.54 -6.48
CA ASP A 114 32.88 0.32 -6.73
C ASP A 114 32.54 1.82 -6.54
N THR A 115 31.29 2.20 -6.80
CA THR A 115 30.86 3.60 -6.91
C THR A 115 30.16 4.09 -5.66
N VAL A 116 29.24 3.28 -5.09
CA VAL A 116 28.42 3.67 -3.93
C VAL A 116 29.13 3.34 -2.63
N ALA A 117 29.60 4.38 -1.96
CA ALA A 117 30.31 4.22 -0.69
C ALA A 117 29.36 3.80 0.44
N ILE A 118 29.80 2.88 1.32
CA ILE A 118 29.07 2.59 2.54
C ILE A 118 28.90 3.86 3.38
N GLY A 119 27.68 4.08 3.89
CA GLY A 119 27.31 5.29 4.60
C GLY A 119 26.83 6.42 3.68
N ASP A 120 26.65 6.17 2.38
CA ASP A 120 25.85 7.05 1.52
C ASP A 120 24.48 7.29 2.14
N ARG A 121 24.00 8.54 2.12
CA ARG A 121 22.84 8.97 2.90
C ARG A 121 21.51 8.38 2.44
N ILE A 122 21.40 8.00 1.17
CA ILE A 122 20.20 7.41 0.59
C ILE A 122 20.36 5.90 0.48
N ALA A 123 21.45 5.47 -0.15
CA ALA A 123 21.71 4.05 -0.41
C ALA A 123 21.81 3.19 0.85
N TYR A 124 22.18 3.79 1.98
CA TYR A 124 22.33 3.09 3.26
C TYR A 124 21.34 3.56 4.35
N GLU A 125 20.25 4.23 3.99
CA GLU A 125 19.06 4.27 4.83
C GLU A 125 18.54 2.82 5.01
N PRO A 126 18.04 2.45 6.19
CA PRO A 126 17.73 1.03 6.47
C PRO A 126 16.71 0.40 5.53
N TYR A 127 15.69 1.16 5.11
CA TYR A 127 14.67 0.63 4.21
C TYR A 127 15.22 0.23 2.83
N PRO A 128 15.85 1.11 2.01
CA PRO A 128 16.42 0.71 0.74
C PRO A 128 17.55 -0.32 0.90
N LEU A 129 18.33 -0.24 1.98
CA LEU A 129 19.35 -1.24 2.28
C LEU A 129 18.74 -2.62 2.50
N SER A 130 17.66 -2.73 3.26
CA SER A 130 16.99 -4.02 3.52
C SER A 130 16.44 -4.64 2.24
N ARG A 131 15.80 -3.85 1.37
CA ARG A 131 15.30 -4.32 0.07
C ARG A 131 16.44 -4.83 -0.81
N ARG A 132 17.51 -4.06 -0.91
CA ARG A 132 18.71 -4.43 -1.66
C ARG A 132 19.35 -5.71 -1.14
N LEU A 133 19.44 -5.90 0.17
CA LEU A 133 19.99 -7.12 0.77
C LEU A 133 19.22 -8.38 0.35
N VAL A 134 17.90 -8.30 0.20
CA VAL A 134 17.09 -9.41 -0.32
C VAL A 134 17.49 -9.73 -1.76
N VAL A 135 17.46 -8.72 -2.64
CA VAL A 135 17.81 -8.91 -4.06
C VAL A 135 19.24 -9.45 -4.23
N TRP A 136 20.21 -8.87 -3.50
CA TRP A 136 21.60 -9.29 -3.57
C TRP A 136 21.85 -10.69 -3.00
N SER A 137 21.09 -11.11 -2.00
CA SER A 137 21.15 -12.48 -1.48
C SER A 137 20.67 -13.48 -2.53
N ILE A 138 19.60 -13.16 -3.26
CA ILE A 138 19.09 -13.98 -4.36
C ILE A 138 20.10 -13.97 -5.54
N ALA A 139 20.64 -12.80 -5.89
CA ALA A 139 21.65 -12.67 -6.94
C ALA A 139 22.92 -13.47 -6.60
N LEU A 140 23.37 -13.44 -5.35
CA LEU A 140 24.53 -14.23 -4.90
C LEU A 140 24.28 -15.73 -5.09
N HIS A 141 23.06 -16.20 -4.77
CA HIS A 141 22.66 -17.59 -5.01
C HIS A 141 22.69 -17.93 -6.51
N VAL A 142 22.11 -17.09 -7.37
CA VAL A 142 22.13 -17.30 -8.84
C VAL A 142 23.56 -17.36 -9.38
N LEU A 143 24.40 -16.41 -8.99
CA LEU A 143 25.82 -16.38 -9.41
C LEU A 143 26.59 -17.63 -8.94
N PHE A 144 26.29 -18.12 -7.74
CA PHE A 144 26.89 -19.33 -7.19
C PHE A 144 26.44 -20.59 -7.96
N GLU A 145 25.15 -20.79 -8.22
CA GLU A 145 24.59 -21.91 -8.98
C GLU A 145 25.13 -21.95 -10.42
N ARG A 146 25.35 -20.76 -11.01
CA ARG A 146 25.94 -20.62 -12.35
C ARG A 146 27.46 -20.69 -12.36
N GLN A 147 28.11 -21.01 -11.22
CA GLN A 147 29.57 -21.14 -11.07
C GLN A 147 30.31 -19.89 -11.57
N PHE A 148 29.76 -18.71 -11.32
CA PHE A 148 30.38 -17.46 -11.71
C PHE A 148 31.70 -17.22 -10.95
N ASP A 149 32.50 -16.25 -11.41
CA ASP A 149 33.83 -15.93 -10.88
C ASP A 149 33.87 -15.88 -9.33
N ALA A 150 34.74 -16.71 -8.73
CA ALA A 150 34.88 -16.84 -7.28
C ALA A 150 35.26 -15.52 -6.56
N LEU A 151 36.04 -14.65 -7.22
CA LEU A 151 36.42 -13.34 -6.66
C LEU A 151 35.23 -12.40 -6.62
N GLY A 152 34.40 -12.38 -7.65
CA GLY A 152 33.16 -11.61 -7.69
C GLY A 152 32.14 -12.08 -6.63
N LEU A 153 31.96 -13.40 -6.48
CA LEU A 153 31.12 -14.00 -5.45
C LEU A 153 31.56 -13.61 -4.02
N ASN A 154 32.86 -13.75 -3.72
CA ASN A 154 33.40 -13.37 -2.41
C ASN A 154 33.19 -11.88 -2.12
N ARG A 155 33.38 -11.04 -3.13
CA ARG A 155 33.18 -9.60 -2.99
C ARG A 155 31.71 -9.26 -2.68
N LEU A 156 30.76 -9.83 -3.42
CA LEU A 156 29.33 -9.62 -3.17
C LEU A 156 28.93 -10.12 -1.77
N ALA A 157 29.39 -11.30 -1.36
CA ALA A 157 29.14 -11.82 -0.03
C ALA A 157 29.69 -10.90 1.08
N MET A 158 30.89 -10.32 0.90
CA MET A 158 31.42 -9.33 1.85
C MET A 158 30.61 -8.06 1.94
N GLU A 159 30.04 -7.57 0.83
CA GLU A 159 29.19 -6.37 0.85
C GLU A 159 27.82 -6.66 1.45
N ILE A 160 27.24 -7.83 1.21
CA ILE A 160 26.00 -8.28 1.87
C ILE A 160 26.21 -8.36 3.40
N ASP A 161 27.29 -9.03 3.87
CA ASP A 161 27.61 -9.10 5.31
C ASP A 161 27.78 -7.73 5.95
N ARG A 162 28.49 -6.86 5.24
CA ARG A 162 28.75 -5.50 5.69
C ARG A 162 27.48 -4.67 5.81
N GLY A 163 26.61 -4.74 4.80
CA GLY A 163 25.30 -4.10 4.79
C GLY A 163 24.40 -4.64 5.89
N ALA A 164 24.35 -5.96 6.08
CA ALA A 164 23.53 -6.59 7.11
C ALA A 164 23.97 -6.22 8.54
N ARG A 165 25.28 -6.13 8.80
CA ARG A 165 25.79 -5.66 10.11
C ARG A 165 25.43 -4.19 10.34
N LEU A 166 25.47 -3.35 9.32
CA LEU A 166 25.02 -1.96 9.41
C LEU A 166 23.51 -1.89 9.67
N LEU A 167 22.71 -2.67 8.93
CA LEU A 167 21.26 -2.75 9.13
C LEU A 167 20.90 -3.20 10.55
N ALA A 168 21.57 -4.21 11.08
CA ALA A 168 21.35 -4.72 12.44
C ALA A 168 21.53 -3.64 13.53
N GLU A 169 22.39 -2.64 13.29
CA GLU A 169 22.62 -1.50 14.20
C GLU A 169 21.63 -0.33 13.97
N THR A 170 20.90 -0.32 12.84
CA THR A 170 20.10 0.84 12.41
C THR A 170 18.63 0.52 12.18
N ILE A 171 18.14 -0.61 12.68
CA ILE A 171 16.71 -0.99 12.58
C ILE A 171 15.81 0.17 12.98
N GLU A 172 14.73 0.37 12.23
CA GLU A 172 13.84 1.53 12.31
C GLU A 172 12.77 1.41 13.41
N HIS A 173 13.16 0.95 14.61
CA HIS A 173 12.26 0.81 15.77
C HIS A 173 11.52 2.10 16.17
N ASP A 174 11.98 3.25 15.71
CA ASP A 174 11.34 4.53 15.97
C ASP A 174 10.14 4.82 15.06
N LEU A 175 10.02 4.07 13.97
CA LEU A 175 8.85 4.10 13.07
C LEU A 175 7.84 3.03 13.45
N ASP A 176 8.31 1.83 13.83
CA ASP A 176 7.52 0.68 14.26
C ASP A 176 6.36 0.36 13.28
N ASN A 177 6.70 0.34 12.00
CA ASN A 177 5.79 0.18 10.86
C ASN A 177 6.37 -0.82 9.83
N ASN A 178 5.84 -0.83 8.59
CA ASN A 178 6.31 -1.70 7.50
C ASN A 178 7.83 -1.66 7.28
N HIS A 179 8.52 -0.56 7.63
CA HIS A 179 9.98 -0.46 7.52
C HIS A 179 10.70 -1.49 8.40
N VAL A 180 10.23 -1.71 9.63
CA VAL A 180 10.85 -2.69 10.53
C VAL A 180 10.66 -4.11 9.98
N ILE A 181 9.53 -4.40 9.34
CA ILE A 181 9.28 -5.68 8.66
C ILE A 181 10.24 -5.86 7.47
N ALA A 182 10.45 -4.82 6.68
CA ALA A 182 11.45 -4.84 5.60
C ALA A 182 12.87 -5.05 6.14
N ASN A 183 13.24 -4.39 7.23
CA ASN A 183 14.54 -4.57 7.90
C ASN A 183 14.71 -6.02 8.37
N ALA A 184 13.67 -6.61 8.99
CA ALA A 184 13.67 -7.99 9.44
C ALA A 184 13.90 -8.98 8.28
N LYS A 185 13.17 -8.80 7.16
CA LYS A 185 13.36 -9.59 5.94
C LYS A 185 14.78 -9.48 5.40
N GLY A 186 15.32 -8.25 5.29
CA GLY A 186 16.68 -8.02 4.82
C GLY A 186 17.74 -8.77 5.63
N LEU A 187 17.61 -8.74 6.98
CA LEU A 187 18.49 -9.49 7.90
C LEU A 187 18.31 -11.01 7.77
N ALA A 188 17.07 -11.50 7.66
CA ALA A 188 16.79 -12.92 7.49
C ALA A 188 17.41 -13.47 6.21
N PHE A 189 17.23 -12.78 5.08
CA PHE A 189 17.80 -13.16 3.78
C PHE A 189 19.32 -13.15 3.80
N ALA A 190 19.93 -12.02 4.15
CA ALA A 190 21.38 -11.90 4.21
C ALA A 190 22.02 -12.91 5.18
N GLY A 191 21.41 -13.07 6.34
CA GLY A 191 21.94 -13.96 7.37
C GLY A 191 21.81 -15.44 7.01
N SER A 192 20.69 -15.87 6.44
CA SER A 192 20.49 -17.25 5.97
C SER A 192 21.45 -17.58 4.85
N THR A 193 21.56 -16.69 3.84
CA THR A 193 22.47 -16.85 2.69
C THR A 193 23.94 -16.97 3.11
N LEU A 194 24.37 -16.21 4.12
CA LEU A 194 25.76 -16.19 4.57
C LEU A 194 26.03 -17.04 5.84
N ALA A 195 25.03 -17.73 6.36
CA ALA A 195 25.06 -18.47 7.62
C ALA A 195 25.58 -17.62 8.80
N GLN A 196 25.05 -16.40 8.94
CA GLN A 196 25.45 -15.45 9.97
C GLN A 196 24.40 -15.31 11.08
N PRO A 197 24.79 -14.94 12.31
CA PRO A 197 23.88 -14.87 13.47
C PRO A 197 22.72 -13.89 13.31
N TYR A 198 22.87 -12.83 12.51
CA TYR A 198 21.80 -11.86 12.27
C TYR A 198 20.61 -12.43 11.47
N ALA A 199 20.72 -13.65 10.90
CA ALA A 199 19.57 -14.37 10.40
C ALA A 199 18.52 -14.58 11.50
N ARG A 200 18.96 -15.03 12.68
CA ARG A 200 18.08 -15.26 13.82
C ARG A 200 17.41 -13.97 14.27
N GLN A 201 18.16 -12.87 14.33
CA GLN A 201 17.61 -11.55 14.63
C GLN A 201 16.53 -11.15 13.62
N GLY A 202 16.75 -11.39 12.33
CA GLY A 202 15.77 -11.09 11.27
C GLY A 202 14.48 -11.89 11.43
N TYR A 203 14.57 -13.21 11.65
CA TYR A 203 13.39 -14.03 11.87
C TYR A 203 12.63 -13.65 13.15
N ASP A 204 13.32 -13.52 14.28
CA ASP A 204 12.68 -13.18 15.55
C ASP A 204 11.97 -11.82 15.44
N LEU A 205 12.61 -10.82 14.82
CA LEU A 205 12.01 -9.51 14.56
C LEU A 205 10.80 -9.60 13.62
N MET A 206 10.85 -10.38 12.54
CA MET A 206 9.72 -10.59 11.64
C MET A 206 8.50 -11.12 12.39
N TRP A 207 8.68 -12.16 13.19
CA TRP A 207 7.58 -12.76 13.95
C TRP A 207 7.02 -11.83 15.03
N GLU A 208 7.88 -11.06 15.69
CA GLU A 208 7.48 -10.04 16.65
C GLU A 208 6.62 -8.96 15.96
N GLN A 209 7.11 -8.42 14.87
CA GLN A 209 6.44 -7.33 14.15
C GLN A 209 5.12 -7.75 13.50
N LEU A 210 5.00 -8.95 12.98
CA LEU A 210 3.72 -9.47 12.48
C LEU A 210 2.67 -9.59 13.59
N ARG A 211 3.08 -9.93 14.83
CA ARG A 211 2.16 -9.93 15.98
C ARG A 211 1.74 -8.53 16.40
N ALA A 212 2.64 -7.58 16.30
CA ALA A 212 2.39 -6.19 16.71
C ALA A 212 1.60 -5.40 15.66
N GLN A 213 1.88 -5.61 14.37
CA GLN A 213 1.37 -4.76 13.28
C GLN A 213 0.19 -5.37 12.51
N VAL A 214 -0.17 -6.63 12.73
CA VAL A 214 -1.35 -7.24 12.10
C VAL A 214 -2.42 -7.45 13.15
N ARG A 215 -3.56 -6.77 12.97
CA ARG A 215 -4.72 -6.83 13.87
C ARG A 215 -5.36 -8.23 13.85
N THR A 216 -6.29 -8.50 14.77
CA THR A 216 -6.93 -9.82 14.89
C THR A 216 -7.80 -10.14 13.67
N ASP A 217 -8.33 -9.13 13.00
CA ASP A 217 -9.09 -9.24 11.74
C ASP A 217 -8.19 -9.37 10.49
N GLY A 218 -6.87 -9.43 10.67
CA GLY A 218 -5.90 -9.63 9.61
C GLY A 218 -5.39 -8.35 8.96
N VAL A 219 -5.90 -7.17 9.29
CA VAL A 219 -5.52 -5.91 8.64
C VAL A 219 -4.23 -5.35 9.23
N HIS A 220 -3.33 -4.90 8.37
CA HIS A 220 -2.11 -4.21 8.78
C HIS A 220 -2.43 -2.83 9.37
N VAL A 221 -1.74 -2.43 10.43
CA VAL A 221 -2.05 -1.23 11.22
C VAL A 221 -2.02 0.08 10.44
N GLU A 222 -1.26 0.18 9.35
CA GLU A 222 -1.15 1.40 8.55
C GLU A 222 -2.35 1.67 7.63
N ASN A 223 -3.29 0.73 7.51
CA ASN A 223 -4.53 0.84 6.74
C ASN A 223 -4.35 1.11 5.23
N SER A 224 -3.14 1.16 4.69
CA SER A 224 -2.85 1.28 3.26
C SER A 224 -2.87 -0.09 2.60
N MET A 225 -3.54 -0.22 1.46
CA MET A 225 -3.59 -1.47 0.69
C MET A 225 -2.20 -1.86 0.16
N SER A 226 -1.42 -0.90 -0.34
CA SER A 226 -0.06 -1.15 -0.82
C SER A 226 0.85 -1.69 0.29
N TYR A 227 0.81 -1.10 1.50
CA TYR A 227 1.64 -1.56 2.61
C TYR A 227 1.13 -2.87 3.21
N HIS A 228 -0.18 -3.08 3.27
CA HIS A 228 -0.73 -4.36 3.67
C HIS A 228 -0.26 -5.49 2.75
N PHE A 229 -0.35 -5.28 1.43
CA PHE A 229 0.09 -6.24 0.43
C PHE A 229 1.62 -6.50 0.51
N GLN A 230 2.42 -5.43 0.67
CA GLN A 230 3.85 -5.53 0.81
C GLN A 230 4.27 -6.33 2.05
N VAL A 231 3.65 -6.05 3.21
CA VAL A 231 3.90 -6.79 4.46
C VAL A 231 3.52 -8.26 4.31
N TRP A 232 2.38 -8.55 3.69
CA TRP A 232 1.94 -9.91 3.40
C TRP A 232 2.94 -10.67 2.51
N ARG A 233 3.40 -10.04 1.42
CA ARG A 233 4.46 -10.56 0.55
C ARG A 233 5.74 -10.84 1.33
N ASP A 234 6.21 -9.86 2.08
CA ASP A 234 7.46 -9.95 2.83
C ASP A 234 7.44 -11.07 3.87
N ALA A 235 6.29 -11.26 4.52
CA ALA A 235 6.10 -12.33 5.50
C ALA A 235 6.05 -13.72 4.84
N ILE A 236 5.33 -13.89 3.72
CA ILE A 236 5.27 -15.16 2.97
C ILE A 236 6.66 -15.54 2.47
N GLU A 237 7.38 -14.62 1.84
CA GLU A 237 8.73 -14.86 1.33
C GLU A 237 9.71 -15.20 2.47
N THR A 238 9.56 -14.59 3.66
CA THR A 238 10.35 -14.95 4.84
C THR A 238 10.00 -16.34 5.38
N CYS A 239 8.73 -16.76 5.33
CA CYS A 239 8.33 -18.12 5.68
C CYS A 239 8.89 -19.16 4.70
N LEU A 240 8.89 -18.87 3.40
CA LEU A 240 9.52 -19.72 2.37
C LEU A 240 11.02 -19.85 2.61
N LEU A 241 11.69 -18.74 2.93
CA LEU A 241 13.11 -18.73 3.28
C LEU A 241 13.37 -19.58 4.55
N ALA A 242 12.54 -19.42 5.57
CA ALA A 242 12.65 -20.19 6.82
C ALA A 242 12.53 -21.70 6.56
N ARG A 243 11.57 -22.12 5.72
CA ARG A 243 11.41 -23.50 5.28
C ARG A 243 12.65 -24.02 4.55
N GLU A 244 13.21 -23.24 3.64
CA GLU A 244 14.41 -23.59 2.86
C GLU A 244 15.62 -23.84 3.76
N PHE A 245 15.80 -23.02 4.78
CA PHE A 245 16.92 -23.12 5.71
C PHE A 245 16.61 -23.90 6.99
N ASN A 246 15.48 -24.64 7.03
CA ASN A 246 15.03 -25.44 8.17
C ASN A 246 14.91 -24.62 9.47
N VAL A 247 14.48 -23.37 9.37
CA VAL A 247 14.15 -22.51 10.51
C VAL A 247 12.68 -22.70 10.87
N ALA A 248 12.38 -22.91 12.15
CA ALA A 248 11.00 -23.09 12.60
C ALA A 248 10.21 -21.78 12.48
N VAL A 249 9.06 -21.82 11.79
CA VAL A 249 8.08 -20.75 11.79
C VAL A 249 7.13 -20.96 12.98
N PRO A 250 6.91 -19.95 13.84
CA PRO A 250 5.95 -20.08 14.94
C PRO A 250 4.54 -20.42 14.44
N SER A 251 3.84 -21.29 15.18
CA SER A 251 2.54 -21.82 14.74
C SER A 251 1.42 -20.79 14.63
N ASP A 252 1.56 -19.61 15.24
CA ASP A 252 0.61 -18.51 15.17
C ASP A 252 0.80 -17.60 13.93
N ILE A 253 1.91 -17.74 13.20
CA ILE A 253 2.21 -16.91 12.04
C ILE A 253 1.40 -17.34 10.80
N PRO A 254 1.38 -18.62 10.37
CA PRO A 254 0.63 -19.02 9.19
C PRO A 254 -0.86 -18.64 9.23
N PRO A 255 -1.63 -18.89 10.31
CA PRO A 255 -3.02 -18.43 10.39
C PRO A 255 -3.16 -16.91 10.26
N ARG A 256 -2.22 -16.13 10.80
CA ARG A 256 -2.22 -14.67 10.68
C ARG A 256 -2.05 -14.24 9.21
N LEU A 257 -1.18 -14.89 8.45
CA LEU A 257 -1.01 -14.63 7.02
C LEU A 257 -2.25 -15.02 6.21
N VAL A 258 -2.97 -16.06 6.61
CA VAL A 258 -4.26 -16.43 6.01
C VAL A 258 -5.31 -15.34 6.30
N CYS A 259 -5.38 -14.79 7.52
CA CYS A 259 -6.27 -13.67 7.83
C CYS A 259 -5.94 -12.43 6.98
N MET A 260 -4.66 -12.09 6.80
CA MET A 260 -4.23 -11.00 5.90
C MET A 260 -4.68 -11.25 4.46
N GLY A 261 -4.49 -12.45 3.95
CA GLY A 261 -4.93 -12.85 2.61
C GLY A 261 -6.46 -12.85 2.46
N ASN A 262 -7.21 -13.17 3.50
CA ASN A 262 -8.68 -13.11 3.51
C ASN A 262 -9.18 -11.66 3.42
N PHE A 263 -8.51 -10.71 4.06
CA PHE A 263 -8.80 -9.28 3.89
C PHE A 263 -8.55 -8.83 2.46
N LEU A 264 -7.38 -9.13 1.89
CA LEU A 264 -7.07 -8.84 0.48
C LEU A 264 -8.11 -9.44 -0.47
N ALA A 265 -8.49 -10.70 -0.26
CA ALA A 265 -9.48 -11.39 -1.09
C ALA A 265 -10.88 -10.76 -0.99
N ALA A 266 -11.24 -10.17 0.17
CA ALA A 266 -12.52 -9.50 0.36
C ALA A 266 -12.58 -8.13 -0.34
N LEU A 267 -11.42 -7.46 -0.49
CA LEU A 267 -11.33 -6.14 -1.12
C LEU A 267 -10.98 -6.22 -2.61
N ARG A 268 -10.53 -7.38 -3.09
CA ARG A 268 -10.20 -7.57 -4.50
C ARG A 268 -11.45 -7.54 -5.36
N TYR A 269 -11.48 -6.63 -6.32
CA TYR A 269 -12.56 -6.56 -7.29
C TYR A 269 -12.49 -7.71 -8.32
N PRO A 270 -13.62 -8.04 -9.01
CA PRO A 270 -13.68 -9.13 -9.99
C PRO A 270 -12.69 -9.01 -11.15
N ASP A 271 -12.30 -7.79 -11.52
CA ASP A 271 -11.27 -7.53 -12.54
C ASP A 271 -9.82 -7.75 -12.03
N GLY A 272 -9.68 -8.10 -10.76
CA GLY A 272 -8.38 -8.34 -10.11
C GLY A 272 -7.72 -7.09 -9.53
N THR A 273 -8.32 -5.92 -9.68
CA THR A 273 -7.83 -4.67 -9.06
C THR A 273 -8.18 -4.57 -7.58
N PHE A 274 -7.60 -3.60 -6.90
CA PHE A 274 -7.82 -3.33 -5.48
C PHE A 274 -8.16 -1.85 -5.26
N PRO A 275 -8.91 -1.51 -4.20
CA PRO A 275 -9.11 -0.12 -3.81
C PRO A 275 -7.79 0.57 -3.45
N LEU A 276 -7.69 1.86 -3.76
CA LEU A 276 -6.47 2.64 -3.53
C LEU A 276 -6.52 3.41 -2.20
N LEU A 277 -6.95 2.75 -1.13
CA LEU A 277 -7.13 3.36 0.19
C LEU A 277 -5.82 3.92 0.75
N ASN A 278 -5.90 5.14 1.27
CA ASN A 278 -4.77 5.81 1.91
C ASN A 278 -3.57 5.96 0.94
N ASP A 279 -2.33 5.91 1.41
CA ASP A 279 -1.14 5.94 0.55
C ASP A 279 -1.00 4.63 -0.24
N SER A 280 -1.88 4.42 -1.23
CA SER A 280 -1.87 3.24 -2.08
C SER A 280 -1.81 3.59 -3.56
N VAL A 281 -1.12 2.75 -4.31
CA VAL A 281 -0.98 2.81 -5.77
C VAL A 281 -1.21 1.43 -6.36
N ASN A 282 -1.57 1.36 -7.62
CA ASN A 282 -1.83 0.09 -8.31
C ASN A 282 -0.51 -0.57 -8.78
N GLU A 283 0.30 -1.02 -7.82
CA GLU A 283 1.59 -1.70 -8.06
C GLU A 283 1.70 -2.97 -7.21
N GLY A 284 2.19 -4.06 -7.81
CA GLY A 284 2.51 -5.32 -7.13
C GLY A 284 1.34 -6.26 -6.90
N PHE A 285 0.10 -5.80 -7.04
CA PHE A 285 -1.11 -6.61 -6.79
C PHE A 285 -1.29 -7.77 -7.77
N GLU A 286 -0.66 -7.72 -8.93
CA GLU A 286 -0.61 -8.82 -9.91
C GLU A 286 0.01 -10.10 -9.32
N MET A 287 0.76 -10.00 -8.24
CA MET A 287 1.36 -11.14 -7.54
C MET A 287 0.38 -11.86 -6.59
N PHE A 288 -0.83 -11.34 -6.37
CA PHE A 288 -1.76 -11.86 -5.36
C PHE A 288 -2.00 -13.37 -5.48
N ASP A 289 -2.34 -13.85 -6.67
CA ASP A 289 -2.64 -15.28 -6.88
C ASP A 289 -1.42 -16.18 -6.71
N LEU A 290 -0.22 -15.70 -7.08
CA LEU A 290 1.03 -16.41 -6.86
C LEU A 290 1.37 -16.52 -5.37
N LEU A 291 1.25 -15.42 -4.63
CA LEU A 291 1.49 -15.40 -3.18
C LEU A 291 0.46 -16.25 -2.42
N ARG A 292 -0.81 -16.21 -2.86
CA ARG A 292 -1.87 -17.06 -2.33
C ARG A 292 -1.54 -18.54 -2.52
N ALA A 293 -1.07 -18.92 -3.71
CA ALA A 293 -0.64 -20.30 -3.97
C ALA A 293 0.56 -20.70 -3.10
N ALA A 294 1.56 -19.83 -2.98
CA ALA A 294 2.72 -20.05 -2.11
C ALA A 294 2.33 -20.20 -0.63
N LEU A 295 1.38 -19.40 -0.15
CA LEU A 295 0.86 -19.54 1.22
C LEU A 295 0.13 -20.87 1.42
N CYS A 296 -0.67 -21.34 0.44
CA CYS A 296 -1.32 -22.65 0.50
C CYS A 296 -0.32 -23.83 0.57
N GLU A 297 0.90 -23.65 0.04
CA GLU A 297 1.97 -24.66 0.20
C GLU A 297 2.64 -24.62 1.58
N LEU A 298 2.53 -23.50 2.29
CA LEU A 298 3.08 -23.30 3.64
C LEU A 298 2.12 -23.74 4.73
N THR A 299 0.82 -23.81 4.43
CA THR A 299 -0.23 -24.07 5.40
C THR A 299 -1.25 -25.05 4.82
N ASP A 300 -1.96 -25.79 5.68
CA ASP A 300 -3.13 -26.57 5.27
C ASP A 300 -4.40 -25.70 5.13
N GLU A 301 -4.32 -24.42 5.50
CA GLU A 301 -5.43 -23.47 5.46
C GLU A 301 -5.50 -22.78 4.09
N LYS A 302 -6.73 -22.45 3.66
CA LYS A 302 -6.97 -21.75 2.40
C LYS A 302 -7.52 -20.36 2.64
N ILE A 303 -7.07 -19.39 1.84
CA ILE A 303 -7.71 -18.08 1.76
C ILE A 303 -9.13 -18.27 1.26
N SER A 304 -10.10 -17.75 2.03
CA SER A 304 -11.52 -17.84 1.69
C SER A 304 -11.88 -16.79 0.64
N LEU A 305 -12.20 -17.25 -0.55
CA LEU A 305 -12.80 -16.43 -1.63
C LEU A 305 -14.33 -16.42 -1.54
N ILE A 306 -14.91 -16.70 -0.37
CA ILE A 306 -16.36 -16.80 -0.20
C ILE A 306 -16.98 -15.41 -0.35
N ASN A 307 -17.88 -15.28 -1.30
CA ASN A 307 -18.74 -14.12 -1.45
C ASN A 307 -19.81 -14.15 -0.35
N SER A 308 -19.67 -13.27 0.62
CA SER A 308 -20.66 -13.03 1.67
C SER A 308 -21.31 -11.68 1.42
N LEU A 309 -22.63 -11.59 1.64
CA LEU A 309 -23.34 -10.31 1.49
C LEU A 309 -22.68 -9.19 2.31
N LEU A 310 -22.27 -9.51 3.54
CA LEU A 310 -21.56 -8.58 4.42
C LEU A 310 -20.33 -9.27 5.00
N ARG A 311 -19.18 -8.63 4.90
CA ARG A 311 -17.97 -8.96 5.67
C ARG A 311 -17.57 -7.75 6.50
N VAL A 312 -17.15 -8.01 7.72
CA VAL A 312 -16.78 -6.96 8.68
C VAL A 312 -15.40 -7.26 9.23
N PHE A 313 -14.54 -6.26 9.18
CA PHE A 313 -13.22 -6.22 9.76
C PHE A 313 -13.26 -5.22 10.92
N GLN A 314 -13.73 -5.73 12.09
CA GLN A 314 -14.16 -4.90 13.21
C GLN A 314 -13.01 -4.08 13.82
N ASP A 315 -11.83 -4.67 13.95
CA ASP A 315 -10.68 -4.01 14.60
C ASP A 315 -10.06 -2.91 13.73
N SER A 316 -10.22 -3.03 12.42
CA SER A 316 -9.71 -2.05 11.44
C SER A 316 -10.76 -1.04 10.99
N GLY A 317 -12.05 -1.37 11.19
CA GLY A 317 -13.18 -0.51 10.80
C GLY A 317 -13.59 -0.62 9.34
N TYR A 318 -13.16 -1.68 8.62
CA TYR A 318 -13.59 -1.93 7.24
C TYR A 318 -14.79 -2.85 7.15
N ALA A 319 -15.65 -2.61 6.16
CA ALA A 319 -16.69 -3.57 5.79
C ALA A 319 -16.84 -3.64 4.27
N THR A 320 -17.23 -4.81 3.77
CA THR A 320 -17.62 -4.99 2.36
C THR A 320 -19.05 -5.53 2.29
N LEU A 321 -19.87 -4.93 1.42
CA LEU A 321 -21.18 -5.43 1.03
C LEU A 321 -21.06 -5.93 -0.41
N GLN A 322 -21.53 -7.16 -0.66
CA GLN A 322 -21.50 -7.72 -2.00
C GLN A 322 -22.81 -8.42 -2.33
N GLN A 323 -23.42 -8.06 -3.46
CA GLN A 323 -24.61 -8.73 -3.99
C GLN A 323 -24.55 -8.76 -5.52
N GLY A 324 -24.65 -9.96 -6.09
CA GLY A 324 -24.42 -10.15 -7.53
C GLY A 324 -23.06 -9.62 -7.95
N ASP A 325 -23.06 -8.74 -8.94
CA ASP A 325 -21.86 -8.09 -9.49
C ASP A 325 -21.55 -6.73 -8.84
N THR A 326 -22.24 -6.40 -7.75
CA THR A 326 -22.04 -5.14 -7.05
C THR A 326 -21.26 -5.34 -5.76
N HIS A 327 -20.16 -4.62 -5.62
CA HIS A 327 -19.27 -4.60 -4.47
C HIS A 327 -19.21 -3.18 -3.91
N VAL A 328 -19.44 -3.05 -2.62
CA VAL A 328 -19.30 -1.80 -1.88
C VAL A 328 -18.26 -2.00 -0.80
N LEU A 329 -17.25 -1.17 -0.77
CA LEU A 329 -16.30 -1.06 0.33
C LEU A 329 -16.69 0.12 1.21
N PHE A 330 -16.64 -0.03 2.51
CA PHE A 330 -16.85 1.01 3.50
C PHE A 330 -15.67 1.12 4.45
N ASP A 331 -15.12 2.32 4.60
CA ASP A 331 -14.07 2.65 5.57
C ASP A 331 -14.68 3.49 6.71
N ALA A 332 -14.90 2.88 7.86
CA ALA A 332 -15.30 3.55 9.09
C ALA A 332 -14.20 3.45 10.16
N GLY A 333 -12.99 3.13 9.75
CA GLY A 333 -11.83 2.96 10.63
C GLY A 333 -11.20 4.26 11.09
N ALA A 334 -10.24 4.12 12.00
CA ALA A 334 -9.32 5.19 12.33
C ALA A 334 -8.32 5.39 11.19
N LEU A 335 -7.86 6.61 10.99
CA LEU A 335 -6.89 7.01 9.95
C LEU A 335 -5.63 6.11 9.89
N GLY A 336 -5.16 5.64 11.03
CA GLY A 336 -3.98 4.79 11.14
C GLY A 336 -3.50 4.64 12.58
N PRO A 337 -2.32 4.03 12.82
CA PRO A 337 -1.80 3.84 14.15
C PRO A 337 -1.37 5.19 14.76
N VAL A 338 -1.73 5.44 16.01
CA VAL A 338 -1.49 6.73 16.70
C VAL A 338 0.00 7.12 16.71
N TYR A 339 0.90 6.15 16.74
CA TYR A 339 2.35 6.38 16.80
C TYR A 339 2.99 6.66 15.44
N CYS A 340 2.37 6.23 14.33
CA CYS A 340 2.88 6.44 12.98
C CYS A 340 1.74 6.55 11.93
N PRO A 341 0.88 7.60 12.00
CA PRO A 341 -0.30 7.72 11.13
C PRO A 341 0.02 8.36 9.77
N GLY A 342 1.28 8.44 9.38
CA GLY A 342 1.74 9.27 8.25
C GLY A 342 1.19 8.88 6.88
N HIS A 343 0.75 7.63 6.70
CA HIS A 343 0.19 7.11 5.44
C HIS A 343 -1.33 7.23 5.35
N GLY A 344 -2.01 7.62 6.44
CA GLY A 344 -3.45 7.76 6.47
C GLY A 344 -3.94 9.05 5.81
N HIS A 345 -5.17 8.98 5.29
CA HIS A 345 -5.92 10.11 4.73
C HIS A 345 -7.09 10.48 5.65
N ALA A 346 -7.66 11.65 5.46
CA ALA A 346 -8.82 12.11 6.24
C ALA A 346 -10.13 11.65 5.57
N ASP A 347 -10.29 10.35 5.41
CA ASP A 347 -11.27 9.65 4.59
C ASP A 347 -12.33 8.85 5.39
N THR A 348 -12.33 8.97 6.72
CA THR A 348 -13.28 8.24 7.58
C THR A 348 -14.73 8.39 7.11
N LEU A 349 -15.46 7.27 6.99
CA LEU A 349 -16.78 7.08 6.39
C LEU A 349 -16.81 7.24 4.87
N SER A 350 -15.68 7.15 4.18
CA SER A 350 -15.64 7.02 2.73
C SER A 350 -16.10 5.62 2.30
N PHE A 351 -16.54 5.52 1.04
CA PHE A 351 -16.93 4.26 0.44
C PHE A 351 -16.50 4.20 -1.03
N GLU A 352 -16.38 2.98 -1.56
CA GLU A 352 -16.21 2.73 -2.99
C GLU A 352 -17.33 1.86 -3.53
N LEU A 353 -17.67 2.03 -4.80
CA LEU A 353 -18.64 1.22 -5.52
C LEU A 353 -18.01 0.66 -6.79
N TRP A 354 -17.93 -0.66 -6.86
CA TRP A 354 -17.59 -1.41 -8.06
C TRP A 354 -18.82 -2.18 -8.54
N THR A 355 -19.18 -2.10 -9.82
CA THR A 355 -20.32 -2.82 -10.39
C THR A 355 -20.24 -2.87 -11.90
N GLN A 356 -20.84 -3.90 -12.50
CA GLN A 356 -20.93 -4.07 -13.96
C GLN A 356 -19.56 -3.91 -14.65
N GLY A 357 -18.57 -4.65 -14.16
CA GLY A 357 -17.25 -4.76 -14.76
C GLY A 357 -16.28 -3.59 -14.47
N GLY A 358 -16.61 -2.65 -13.57
CA GLY A 358 -15.70 -1.55 -13.27
C GLY A 358 -15.97 -0.76 -12.00
N ALA A 359 -14.95 -0.05 -11.52
CA ALA A 359 -15.09 0.94 -10.47
C ALA A 359 -15.94 2.11 -10.95
N ARG A 360 -16.90 2.56 -10.14
CA ARG A 360 -17.83 3.66 -10.45
C ARG A 360 -17.64 4.86 -9.54
N ILE A 361 -17.54 4.59 -8.24
CA ILE A 361 -17.18 5.55 -7.20
C ILE A 361 -15.95 4.98 -6.54
N LEU A 362 -14.87 5.75 -6.44
CA LEU A 362 -13.56 5.24 -6.09
C LEU A 362 -12.80 6.20 -5.16
N ASP A 363 -11.80 5.69 -4.48
CA ASP A 363 -10.81 6.49 -3.78
C ASP A 363 -9.77 7.04 -4.77
N PRO A 364 -9.30 8.28 -4.59
CA PRO A 364 -8.39 8.91 -5.53
C PRO A 364 -6.94 8.38 -5.45
N GLY A 365 -6.58 7.60 -4.43
CA GLY A 365 -5.23 7.10 -4.22
C GLY A 365 -4.23 8.15 -3.75
N VAL A 366 -2.95 7.98 -4.11
CA VAL A 366 -1.86 8.89 -3.72
C VAL A 366 -1.05 9.31 -4.96
N TYR A 367 -0.77 10.62 -5.06
CA TYR A 367 0.02 11.16 -6.17
C TYR A 367 1.52 11.24 -5.85
N GLN A 368 1.86 11.78 -4.68
CA GLN A 368 3.24 12.04 -4.24
C GLN A 368 3.35 12.10 -2.72
N TYR A 369 4.59 11.97 -2.21
CA TYR A 369 4.88 12.14 -0.79
C TYR A 369 5.41 13.53 -0.43
N GLU A 370 5.93 14.27 -1.39
CA GLU A 370 6.44 15.61 -1.16
C GLU A 370 5.31 16.54 -0.68
N ALA A 371 5.60 17.30 0.37
CA ALA A 371 4.67 18.30 0.89
C ALA A 371 4.30 19.35 -0.18
N GLY A 372 3.05 19.76 -0.21
CA GLY A 372 2.50 20.73 -1.14
C GLY A 372 1.07 20.43 -1.54
N ALA A 373 0.51 21.28 -2.39
CA ALA A 373 -0.91 21.27 -2.73
C ALA A 373 -1.44 19.90 -3.20
N TRP A 374 -0.65 19.11 -3.92
CA TRP A 374 -1.09 17.79 -4.38
C TRP A 374 -1.09 16.76 -3.25
N ARG A 375 -0.12 16.81 -2.32
CA ARG A 375 -0.14 15.93 -1.14
C ARG A 375 -1.31 16.28 -0.23
N ASP A 376 -1.56 17.57 -0.03
CA ASP A 376 -2.67 18.06 0.79
C ASP A 376 -4.02 17.70 0.14
N TYR A 377 -4.14 17.82 -1.21
CA TYR A 377 -5.34 17.43 -1.95
C TYR A 377 -5.69 15.95 -1.73
N PHE A 378 -4.78 15.03 -2.05
CA PHE A 378 -5.08 13.59 -2.02
C PHE A 378 -5.26 13.03 -0.61
N ARG A 379 -4.80 13.72 0.43
CA ARG A 379 -5.00 13.33 1.83
C ARG A 379 -6.21 13.98 2.49
N GLY A 380 -6.71 15.06 1.93
CA GLY A 380 -7.79 15.86 2.53
C GLY A 380 -9.16 15.23 2.32
N THR A 381 -10.09 15.50 3.23
CA THR A 381 -11.45 14.95 3.23
C THR A 381 -12.21 15.23 1.93
N ALA A 382 -11.99 16.39 1.32
CA ALA A 382 -12.65 16.77 0.06
C ALA A 382 -12.27 15.85 -1.13
N ALA A 383 -11.22 15.05 -1.04
CA ALA A 383 -10.82 14.09 -2.06
C ALA A 383 -11.47 12.71 -1.90
N HIS A 384 -12.29 12.49 -0.87
CA HIS A 384 -12.88 11.20 -0.55
C HIS A 384 -14.41 11.23 -0.55
N ASN A 385 -15.05 10.07 -0.61
CA ASN A 385 -16.50 9.93 -0.72
C ASN A 385 -17.19 10.07 0.64
N THR A 386 -17.01 11.20 1.31
CA THR A 386 -17.49 11.46 2.66
C THR A 386 -17.92 12.93 2.85
N LEU A 387 -18.33 13.27 4.07
CA LEU A 387 -18.79 14.61 4.45
C LEU A 387 -17.61 15.48 4.90
N GLN A 388 -17.50 16.68 4.36
CA GLN A 388 -16.62 17.75 4.85
C GLN A 388 -17.44 18.83 5.57
N VAL A 389 -16.91 19.42 6.65
CA VAL A 389 -17.54 20.50 7.43
C VAL A 389 -16.61 21.70 7.52
N ASP A 390 -17.12 22.90 7.19
CA ASP A 390 -16.41 24.19 7.23
C ASP A 390 -15.10 24.19 6.40
N ASP A 391 -15.07 23.46 5.30
CA ASP A 391 -13.89 23.22 4.45
C ASP A 391 -12.67 22.67 5.23
N LEU A 392 -12.90 21.99 6.36
CA LEU A 392 -11.89 21.35 7.19
C LEU A 392 -11.87 19.84 7.00
N ASP A 393 -10.71 19.23 7.17
CA ASP A 393 -10.58 17.78 7.13
C ASP A 393 -11.14 17.12 8.40
N SER A 394 -11.68 15.91 8.29
CA SER A 394 -12.16 15.12 9.44
C SER A 394 -11.03 14.79 10.41
N SER A 395 -9.82 14.57 9.91
CA SER A 395 -8.57 14.43 10.66
C SER A 395 -7.58 15.50 10.21
N GLU A 396 -6.77 16.04 11.13
CA GLU A 396 -5.82 17.11 10.81
C GLU A 396 -4.58 16.53 10.10
N VAL A 397 -4.62 16.45 8.77
CA VAL A 397 -3.51 16.00 7.93
C VAL A 397 -2.74 17.18 7.36
N GLY A 398 -1.42 17.04 7.12
CA GLY A 398 -0.61 18.10 6.52
C GLY A 398 0.85 17.74 6.30
N GLY A 399 1.51 18.47 5.41
CA GLY A 399 2.87 18.16 4.98
C GLY A 399 3.00 16.77 4.37
N SER A 400 4.20 16.20 4.37
CA SER A 400 4.41 14.85 3.81
C SER A 400 3.70 13.76 4.62
N PHE A 401 3.89 13.74 5.96
CA PHE A 401 3.46 12.65 6.84
C PHE A 401 2.95 13.15 8.21
N ARG A 402 2.66 14.43 8.36
CA ARG A 402 2.18 14.95 9.64
C ARG A 402 0.70 14.71 9.80
N VAL A 403 0.31 14.33 11.01
CA VAL A 403 -1.08 14.21 11.45
C VAL A 403 -1.20 14.84 12.82
N GLY A 404 -2.21 15.65 13.02
CA GLY A 404 -2.58 16.25 14.29
C GLY A 404 -3.66 15.42 14.99
N ARG A 405 -4.81 16.02 15.25
CA ARG A 405 -5.98 15.30 15.82
C ARG A 405 -6.59 14.40 14.75
N MET A 406 -6.81 13.14 15.09
CA MET A 406 -7.45 12.15 14.23
C MET A 406 -8.93 11.99 14.60
N ALA A 407 -9.76 11.76 13.60
CA ALA A 407 -11.11 11.28 13.79
C ALA A 407 -11.07 9.88 14.44
N ASN A 408 -11.94 9.66 15.42
CA ASN A 408 -12.13 8.36 16.02
C ASN A 408 -13.32 7.68 15.32
N GLY A 409 -13.02 6.85 14.33
CA GLY A 409 -14.01 6.10 13.58
C GLY A 409 -14.46 4.85 14.33
N GLN A 410 -15.74 4.51 14.24
CA GLN A 410 -16.33 3.30 14.83
C GLN A 410 -17.30 2.65 13.85
N LEU A 411 -17.15 1.34 13.69
CA LEU A 411 -17.99 0.52 12.81
C LEU A 411 -19.03 -0.24 13.62
N HIS A 412 -20.29 -0.21 13.18
CA HIS A 412 -21.42 -0.92 13.78
C HIS A 412 -22.13 -1.76 12.72
N VAL A 413 -22.47 -2.99 13.05
CA VAL A 413 -23.21 -3.89 12.17
C VAL A 413 -24.68 -3.86 12.52
N SER A 414 -25.54 -3.65 11.54
CA SER A 414 -26.99 -3.74 11.71
C SER A 414 -27.42 -5.19 11.92
N GLY A 415 -28.46 -5.39 12.72
CA GLY A 415 -28.97 -6.73 13.04
C GLY A 415 -29.61 -7.49 11.87
N ASP A 416 -29.86 -6.81 10.73
CA ASP A 416 -30.46 -7.39 9.51
C ASP A 416 -29.41 -8.04 8.58
N GLY A 417 -28.11 -7.81 8.80
CA GLY A 417 -27.01 -8.33 8.00
C GLY A 417 -26.88 -7.74 6.59
N ASN A 418 -27.73 -6.76 6.22
CA ASN A 418 -27.76 -6.16 4.88
C ASN A 418 -27.25 -4.72 4.87
N SER A 419 -26.92 -4.19 6.04
CA SER A 419 -26.47 -2.81 6.21
C SER A 419 -25.35 -2.71 7.24
N VAL A 420 -24.53 -1.67 7.09
CA VAL A 420 -23.42 -1.35 7.97
C VAL A 420 -23.47 0.14 8.27
N CYS A 421 -23.17 0.49 9.52
CA CYS A 421 -23.14 1.88 9.98
C CYS A 421 -21.75 2.21 10.51
N GLY A 422 -21.26 3.39 10.23
CA GLY A 422 -20.07 3.97 10.85
C GLY A 422 -20.37 5.33 11.44
N GLU A 423 -19.61 5.74 12.45
CA GLU A 423 -19.65 7.10 12.98
C GLU A 423 -18.26 7.60 13.33
N HIS A 424 -18.05 8.91 13.32
CA HIS A 424 -16.82 9.53 13.78
C HIS A 424 -17.05 10.86 14.49
N ASP A 425 -16.08 11.24 15.33
CA ASP A 425 -16.04 12.46 16.12
C ASP A 425 -15.08 13.53 15.57
N GLY A 426 -14.61 13.39 14.33
CA GLY A 426 -13.56 14.23 13.76
C GLY A 426 -13.85 15.72 13.84
N TYR A 427 -15.09 16.14 13.74
CA TYR A 427 -15.52 17.53 13.84
C TYR A 427 -16.02 17.92 15.24
N ALA A 428 -15.98 17.02 16.22
CA ALA A 428 -16.30 17.36 17.62
C ALA A 428 -15.30 18.35 18.24
N ARG A 429 -14.12 18.53 17.58
CA ARG A 429 -13.11 19.53 17.95
C ARG A 429 -13.49 20.97 17.62
N LEU A 430 -14.51 21.20 16.82
CA LEU A 430 -14.97 22.53 16.44
C LEU A 430 -15.61 23.25 17.64
N LYS A 431 -15.64 24.58 17.61
CA LYS A 431 -16.27 25.41 18.65
C LYS A 431 -17.75 25.02 18.84
N ASN A 432 -18.44 24.78 17.73
CA ASN A 432 -19.77 24.19 17.68
C ASN A 432 -19.57 22.75 17.16
N PRO A 433 -19.62 21.75 18.02
CA PRO A 433 -19.20 20.40 17.65
C PRO A 433 -20.20 19.70 16.72
N ILE A 434 -19.66 18.93 15.78
CA ILE A 434 -20.41 18.11 14.83
C ILE A 434 -19.96 16.65 14.93
N TRP A 435 -20.91 15.73 14.84
CA TRP A 435 -20.72 14.29 14.69
C TRP A 435 -21.39 13.85 13.39
N HIS A 436 -20.73 12.96 12.67
CA HIS A 436 -21.23 12.37 11.44
C HIS A 436 -21.35 10.86 11.61
N SER A 437 -22.49 10.30 11.23
CA SER A 437 -22.68 8.87 11.05
C SER A 437 -23.23 8.56 9.67
N ARG A 438 -22.77 7.46 9.07
CA ARG A 438 -23.20 6.99 7.76
C ARG A 438 -23.63 5.55 7.83
N THR A 439 -24.78 5.25 7.23
CA THR A 439 -25.26 3.88 7.02
C THR A 439 -25.26 3.58 5.52
N LEU A 440 -24.66 2.44 5.15
CA LEU A 440 -24.73 1.87 3.80
C LEU A 440 -25.60 0.62 3.83
N ALA A 441 -26.52 0.50 2.88
CA ALA A 441 -27.36 -0.69 2.71
C ALA A 441 -27.45 -1.08 1.24
N LEU A 442 -27.25 -2.37 0.96
CA LEU A 442 -27.31 -2.95 -0.38
C LEU A 442 -28.50 -3.94 -0.45
N PRO A 443 -29.75 -3.45 -0.64
CA PRO A 443 -30.94 -4.29 -0.62
C PRO A 443 -31.00 -5.25 -1.81
N ASN A 444 -30.36 -4.92 -2.92
CA ASN A 444 -30.21 -5.75 -4.11
C ASN A 444 -28.97 -5.31 -4.90
N GLU A 445 -28.61 -6.05 -5.92
CA GLU A 445 -27.40 -5.81 -6.74
C GLU A 445 -27.43 -4.51 -7.58
N HIS A 446 -28.56 -3.83 -7.63
CA HIS A 446 -28.71 -2.62 -8.44
C HIS A 446 -28.93 -1.34 -7.61
N THR A 447 -29.04 -1.46 -6.29
CA THR A 447 -29.43 -0.31 -5.47
C THR A 447 -28.56 -0.21 -4.21
N LEU A 448 -27.82 0.88 -4.09
CA LEU A 448 -27.11 1.27 -2.87
C LEU A 448 -27.85 2.43 -2.19
N HIS A 449 -28.27 2.25 -0.96
CA HIS A 449 -28.78 3.32 -0.11
C HIS A 449 -27.71 3.82 0.85
N ILE A 450 -27.59 5.15 0.94
CA ILE A 450 -26.67 5.85 1.82
C ILE A 450 -27.49 6.77 2.70
N THR A 451 -27.31 6.69 4.00
CA THR A 451 -27.94 7.62 4.95
C THR A 451 -26.84 8.29 5.78
N ASP A 452 -26.73 9.60 5.64
CA ASP A 452 -25.83 10.45 6.42
C ASP A 452 -26.63 11.17 7.51
N GLU A 453 -26.30 10.93 8.77
CA GLU A 453 -26.87 11.64 9.91
C GLU A 453 -25.82 12.59 10.49
N ILE A 454 -26.17 13.86 10.56
CA ILE A 454 -25.30 14.93 11.05
C ILE A 454 -25.93 15.51 12.30
N ARG A 455 -25.22 15.38 13.41
CA ARG A 455 -25.67 15.85 14.74
C ARG A 455 -24.71 16.88 15.27
N GLY A 456 -25.20 17.81 16.07
CA GLY A 456 -24.34 18.83 16.68
C GLY A 456 -25.05 20.13 16.93
N THR A 457 -24.28 21.23 16.92
CA THR A 457 -24.80 22.57 17.23
C THR A 457 -24.16 23.62 16.34
N GLY A 458 -24.83 24.74 16.12
CA GLY A 458 -24.36 25.88 15.38
C GLY A 458 -24.57 25.77 13.88
N VAL A 459 -24.29 26.87 13.18
CA VAL A 459 -24.41 26.94 11.72
C VAL A 459 -23.07 26.68 11.08
N HIS A 460 -23.01 25.68 10.20
CA HIS A 460 -21.81 25.25 9.49
C HIS A 460 -22.04 25.19 7.96
N ASP A 461 -20.95 25.20 7.23
CA ASP A 461 -20.93 24.87 5.81
C ASP A 461 -20.60 23.36 5.67
N TYR A 462 -21.40 22.66 4.87
CA TYR A 462 -21.27 21.21 4.65
C TYR A 462 -21.04 20.93 3.17
N ALA A 463 -20.20 19.94 2.86
CA ALA A 463 -20.03 19.42 1.51
C ALA A 463 -19.97 17.89 1.53
N LEU A 464 -20.84 17.24 0.79
CA LEU A 464 -20.86 15.79 0.61
C LEU A 464 -20.35 15.47 -0.79
N HIS A 465 -19.32 14.62 -0.90
CA HIS A 465 -18.61 14.35 -2.14
C HIS A 465 -18.83 12.92 -2.64
N PHE A 466 -18.89 12.76 -3.98
CA PHE A 466 -18.89 11.48 -4.69
C PHE A 466 -17.88 11.55 -5.84
N HIS A 467 -16.76 10.88 -5.69
CA HIS A 467 -15.67 10.84 -6.67
C HIS A 467 -15.91 9.73 -7.68
N LEU A 468 -16.05 10.09 -8.94
CA LEU A 468 -16.40 9.17 -10.01
C LEU A 468 -15.15 8.62 -10.69
N ALA A 469 -15.29 7.47 -11.33
CA ALA A 469 -14.23 6.94 -12.19
C ALA A 469 -13.96 7.89 -13.37
N PRO A 470 -12.71 7.97 -13.86
CA PRO A 470 -12.37 8.75 -15.06
C PRO A 470 -13.22 8.39 -16.28
N GLU A 471 -13.33 9.32 -17.23
CA GLU A 471 -14.09 9.15 -18.48
C GLU A 471 -15.60 8.94 -18.26
N SER A 472 -16.15 9.33 -17.11
CA SER A 472 -17.59 9.40 -16.88
C SER A 472 -18.16 10.78 -17.28
N CYS A 473 -19.41 10.81 -17.75
CA CYS A 473 -20.15 12.03 -18.07
C CYS A 473 -21.29 12.21 -17.07
N VAL A 474 -21.44 13.42 -16.54
CA VAL A 474 -22.43 13.74 -15.50
C VAL A 474 -23.45 14.74 -16.06
N ASP A 475 -24.75 14.41 -15.95
CA ASP A 475 -25.88 15.30 -16.20
C ASP A 475 -26.66 15.49 -14.88
N ILE A 476 -26.79 16.73 -14.44
CA ILE A 476 -27.44 17.07 -13.14
C ILE A 476 -28.77 17.80 -13.42
N GLN A 477 -29.82 17.30 -12.75
CA GLN A 477 -31.16 17.89 -12.79
C GLN A 477 -31.72 18.01 -11.37
N GLY A 478 -31.45 19.12 -10.72
CA GLY A 478 -31.90 19.39 -9.35
C GLY A 478 -31.17 18.53 -8.30
N ASP A 479 -31.91 17.62 -7.68
CA ASP A 479 -31.44 16.68 -6.66
C ASP A 479 -31.06 15.30 -7.25
N LYS A 480 -30.96 15.20 -8.58
CA LYS A 480 -30.60 13.99 -9.31
C LYS A 480 -29.40 14.22 -10.21
N ALA A 481 -28.54 13.22 -10.30
CA ALA A 481 -27.44 13.15 -11.25
C ALA A 481 -27.48 11.83 -12.03
N ARG A 482 -27.46 11.92 -13.35
CA ARG A 482 -27.26 10.78 -14.24
C ARG A 482 -25.80 10.72 -14.65
N ILE A 483 -25.16 9.58 -14.38
CA ILE A 483 -23.73 9.37 -14.61
C ILE A 483 -23.60 8.27 -15.65
N GLN A 484 -23.04 8.59 -16.80
CA GLN A 484 -22.83 7.64 -17.90
C GLN A 484 -21.34 7.30 -17.99
N PHE A 485 -21.01 6.02 -17.94
CA PHE A 485 -19.66 5.51 -18.11
C PHE A 485 -19.42 5.07 -19.57
N LYS A 486 -18.15 5.05 -19.95
CA LYS A 486 -17.73 4.73 -21.33
C LYS A 486 -18.16 3.33 -21.80
N ASP A 487 -18.30 2.38 -20.88
CA ASP A 487 -18.73 1.01 -21.13
C ASP A 487 -20.27 0.85 -21.26
N GLY A 488 -21.02 1.95 -21.22
CA GLY A 488 -22.47 1.99 -21.35
C GLY A 488 -23.24 1.80 -20.05
N VAL A 489 -22.57 1.61 -18.93
CA VAL A 489 -23.21 1.57 -17.61
C VAL A 489 -23.68 2.96 -17.22
N VAL A 490 -24.85 3.04 -16.60
CA VAL A 490 -25.42 4.29 -16.08
C VAL A 490 -25.68 4.14 -14.59
N LEU A 491 -25.24 5.13 -13.83
CA LEU A 491 -25.69 5.33 -12.45
C LEU A 491 -26.68 6.49 -12.38
N SER A 492 -27.73 6.32 -11.60
CA SER A 492 -28.63 7.39 -11.19
C SER A 492 -28.43 7.65 -9.70
N LEU A 493 -27.85 8.81 -9.34
CA LEU A 493 -27.75 9.29 -7.97
C LEU A 493 -28.93 10.22 -7.69
N GLU A 494 -29.71 9.91 -6.67
CA GLU A 494 -30.84 10.74 -6.21
C GLU A 494 -30.65 11.08 -4.74
N ILE A 495 -30.92 12.35 -4.36
CA ILE A 495 -30.90 12.83 -2.97
C ILE A 495 -32.21 13.56 -2.68
N PRO A 496 -33.33 12.84 -2.50
CA PRO A 496 -34.65 13.44 -2.35
C PRO A 496 -34.72 14.38 -1.15
N GLY A 497 -35.18 15.60 -1.39
CA GLY A 497 -35.26 16.61 -0.35
C GLY A 497 -33.91 17.15 0.10
N ALA A 498 -32.90 17.09 -0.77
CA ALA A 498 -31.60 17.67 -0.53
C ALA A 498 -31.71 19.15 -0.10
N PRO A 499 -30.88 19.61 0.84
CA PRO A 499 -30.92 20.99 1.31
C PRO A 499 -30.39 22.00 0.27
N ALA A 500 -29.81 21.54 -0.82
CA ALA A 500 -29.29 22.33 -1.94
C ALA A 500 -29.30 21.53 -3.25
N LEU A 501 -28.91 22.17 -4.35
CA LEU A 501 -28.73 21.49 -5.64
C LEU A 501 -27.39 20.76 -5.70
N LEU A 502 -27.37 19.65 -6.42
CA LEU A 502 -26.13 18.99 -6.80
C LEU A 502 -25.31 19.87 -7.76
N ASN A 503 -24.00 19.71 -7.69
CA ASN A 503 -23.04 20.35 -8.60
C ASN A 503 -22.00 19.34 -9.07
N ALA A 504 -21.52 19.48 -10.29
CA ALA A 504 -20.40 18.70 -10.81
C ALA A 504 -19.15 19.59 -10.91
N GLN A 505 -18.03 19.06 -10.51
CA GLN A 505 -16.74 19.71 -10.59
C GLN A 505 -15.64 18.75 -11.03
N ASP A 506 -14.50 19.30 -11.47
CA ASP A 506 -13.35 18.50 -11.84
C ASP A 506 -12.56 18.07 -10.59
N GLY A 507 -12.16 16.83 -10.60
CA GLY A 507 -11.27 16.23 -9.60
C GLY A 507 -10.17 15.39 -10.24
N TRP A 508 -9.46 14.66 -9.42
CA TRP A 508 -8.30 13.88 -9.84
C TRP A 508 -8.25 12.52 -9.17
N VAL A 509 -7.79 11.54 -9.94
CA VAL A 509 -7.46 10.18 -9.48
C VAL A 509 -5.99 9.93 -9.80
N SER A 510 -5.26 9.29 -8.89
CA SER A 510 -3.86 8.94 -9.07
C SER A 510 -3.67 7.42 -8.89
N PRO A 511 -3.75 6.65 -9.98
CA PRO A 511 -3.62 5.20 -9.92
C PRO A 511 -2.18 4.74 -9.65
N THR A 512 -1.20 5.58 -9.92
CA THR A 512 0.22 5.33 -9.68
C THR A 512 0.96 6.64 -9.44
N TRP A 513 2.18 6.55 -8.90
CA TRP A 513 3.01 7.68 -8.54
C TRP A 513 3.16 8.70 -9.66
N TYR A 514 3.00 9.98 -9.31
CA TYR A 514 3.18 11.15 -10.20
C TYR A 514 2.32 11.11 -11.47
N THR A 515 1.26 10.29 -11.46
CA THR A 515 0.28 10.21 -12.55
C THR A 515 -1.08 10.67 -12.04
N LYS A 516 -1.70 11.64 -12.71
CA LYS A 516 -3.04 12.14 -12.39
C LYS A 516 -3.93 12.02 -13.61
N ILE A 517 -5.13 11.56 -13.38
CA ILE A 517 -6.20 11.47 -14.39
C ILE A 517 -7.36 12.33 -13.90
N SER A 518 -7.88 13.21 -14.77
CA SER A 518 -9.07 14.00 -14.46
C SER A 518 -10.27 13.08 -14.31
N ALA A 519 -11.06 13.32 -13.26
CA ALA A 519 -12.26 12.56 -12.97
C ALA A 519 -13.33 13.47 -12.37
N PRO A 520 -14.62 13.33 -12.72
CA PRO A 520 -15.66 14.18 -12.18
C PRO A 520 -15.92 13.90 -10.69
N ILE A 521 -16.34 14.93 -9.98
CA ILE A 521 -16.85 14.86 -8.62
C ILE A 521 -18.28 15.42 -8.61
N ILE A 522 -19.21 14.72 -7.98
CA ILE A 522 -20.52 15.28 -7.64
C ILE A 522 -20.46 15.77 -6.21
N GLU A 523 -20.86 17.02 -5.99
CA GLU A 523 -20.89 17.67 -4.70
C GLU A 523 -22.30 18.13 -4.36
N LEU A 524 -22.74 17.86 -3.11
CA LEU A 524 -23.86 18.52 -2.47
C LEU A 524 -23.33 19.48 -1.40
N ARG A 525 -23.44 20.80 -1.61
CA ARG A 525 -22.96 21.81 -0.67
C ARG A 525 -24.12 22.63 -0.11
N TRP A 526 -24.17 22.74 1.20
CA TRP A 526 -25.22 23.55 1.88
C TRP A 526 -24.69 24.19 3.16
N ARG A 527 -25.46 25.15 3.67
CA ARG A 527 -25.21 25.80 4.95
C ARG A 527 -26.43 25.68 5.86
N GLY A 528 -26.22 25.33 7.13
CA GLY A 528 -27.34 25.19 8.07
C GLY A 528 -26.92 24.77 9.45
N GLU A 529 -27.92 24.67 10.32
CA GLU A 529 -27.76 24.16 11.69
C GLU A 529 -28.34 22.75 11.79
N PRO A 530 -27.56 21.77 12.32
CA PRO A 530 -28.05 20.40 12.46
C PRO A 530 -29.22 20.31 13.48
N PRO A 531 -29.99 19.20 13.49
CA PRO A 531 -29.68 17.92 12.82
C PRO A 531 -30.09 17.87 11.36
N PHE A 532 -29.30 17.11 10.56
CA PHE A 532 -29.65 16.74 9.20
C PHE A 532 -29.68 15.22 9.04
N VAL A 533 -30.56 14.74 8.17
CA VAL A 533 -30.57 13.36 7.66
C VAL A 533 -30.63 13.45 6.14
N ILE A 534 -29.52 13.16 5.49
CA ILE A 534 -29.40 13.14 4.03
C ILE A 534 -29.52 11.68 3.57
N ARG A 535 -30.47 11.41 2.69
CA ARG A 535 -30.67 10.09 2.10
C ARG A 535 -30.33 10.13 0.64
N SER A 536 -29.31 9.36 0.25
CA SER A 536 -28.91 9.20 -1.14
C SER A 536 -29.24 7.78 -1.60
N SER A 537 -29.66 7.64 -2.83
CA SER A 537 -29.85 6.35 -3.50
C SER A 537 -29.06 6.33 -4.80
N ILE A 538 -28.25 5.31 -5.00
CA ILE A 538 -27.53 5.05 -6.24
C ILE A 538 -28.16 3.82 -6.88
N GLN A 539 -28.69 3.99 -8.10
CA GLN A 539 -29.25 2.91 -8.90
C GLN A 539 -28.33 2.63 -10.09
N VAL A 540 -28.09 1.35 -10.33
CA VAL A 540 -27.26 0.84 -11.42
C VAL A 540 -28.19 0.38 -12.56
N GLU A 541 -28.04 0.94 -13.74
CA GLU A 541 -28.82 0.61 -14.93
C GLU A 541 -27.87 0.21 -16.07
N MET A 542 -28.22 -0.86 -16.79
CA MET A 542 -27.60 -1.14 -18.08
C MET A 542 -28.35 -0.36 -19.16
N GLU A 543 -27.62 0.44 -19.93
CA GLU A 543 -28.24 1.01 -21.11
C GLU A 543 -28.63 -0.14 -22.08
N THR A 544 -29.92 -0.42 -22.20
CA THR A 544 -30.40 -1.37 -23.20
C THR A 544 -29.96 -0.86 -24.54
N ALA A 545 -28.94 -1.52 -25.14
CA ALA A 545 -28.57 -1.24 -26.53
C ALA A 545 -29.84 -1.31 -27.34
N ASN A 546 -30.32 -0.15 -27.78
CA ASN A 546 -31.36 -0.09 -28.82
C ASN A 546 -30.81 -0.83 -30.03
N LEU A 547 -31.12 -2.12 -30.11
CA LEU A 547 -31.06 -2.88 -31.37
C LEU A 547 -32.01 -2.17 -32.35
N ARG A 548 -31.53 -1.09 -32.96
CA ARG A 548 -32.17 -0.57 -34.19
C ARG A 548 -31.80 -1.59 -35.27
N GLU A 549 -32.80 -2.40 -35.62
CA GLU A 549 -32.84 -3.19 -36.82
C GLU A 549 -32.56 -2.35 -38.09
#